data_883bdad51e2dd1d6a7d4297970531c7f
#
_entry.id   883bdad51e2dd1d6a7d4297970531c7f
#
_cell.length_a   1.000
_cell.length_b   1.000
_cell.length_c   1.000
_cell.angle_alpha   90.00
_cell.angle_beta   90.00
_cell.angle_gamma   90.00
#
_symmetry.space_group_name_H-M   'P 1'
#
loop_
_entity.id
_entity.type
_entity.pdbx_description
1 polymer ?
#
loop_
_entity_poly.entity_id
_entity_poly.type
_entity_poly.pdbx_seq_one_letter_code
_entity_poly.pdbx_strand_id
1 'polypeptide(L)'
;MVVTFSDLDDTLFESSRKCQEVAGHKVAAVLPSGEVGAYSTPQQQALISLLNNSYFIPVTGRRTESLNRIQLDFNSYKITSHGAIILNSDNVLHPSWRLVLDEEEPQWCDRMFRLKSEVEQYVKQNGLELRVRVISDNGYACYVCVKGEPLHLRKLQTGVGTINSEGFNVHCNNRNLAYMPPYASKRRAVTFLKQILKTEIKEPITFIGLGDSLSDTDFLSVCDFQIIPSNSQIAETLK
;
A
#
# COMPACT_ATOMS: atom_id res chain seq x y z
N MET A 1 10.92 19.40 -13.31
CA MET A 1 11.03 17.97 -12.89
C MET A 1 9.67 17.35 -12.71
N VAL A 2 9.48 16.07 -13.11
CA VAL A 2 8.26 15.28 -12.82
C VAL A 2 8.58 14.23 -11.75
N VAL A 3 7.71 14.13 -10.75
CA VAL A 3 7.75 13.10 -9.70
C VAL A 3 6.41 12.34 -9.72
N THR A 4 6.48 11.04 -9.85
CA THR A 4 5.30 10.17 -9.94
C THR A 4 5.20 9.29 -8.69
N PHE A 5 4.10 9.43 -7.96
CA PHE A 5 3.69 8.54 -6.88
C PHE A 5 2.67 7.54 -7.43
N SER A 6 2.96 6.26 -7.36
CA SER A 6 2.06 5.25 -7.94
C SER A 6 1.74 4.14 -6.96
N ASP A 7 0.45 3.83 -6.81
CA ASP A 7 0.08 2.50 -6.34
C ASP A 7 0.52 1.44 -7.37
N LEU A 8 0.52 0.19 -6.99
CA LEU A 8 1.10 -0.90 -7.77
C LEU A 8 0.06 -1.92 -8.21
N ASP A 9 -0.59 -2.58 -7.26
CA ASP A 9 -1.55 -3.66 -7.52
C ASP A 9 -2.82 -3.10 -8.15
N ASP A 10 -3.28 -3.68 -9.26
CA ASP A 10 -4.42 -3.23 -10.04
C ASP A 10 -4.25 -1.83 -10.70
N THR A 11 -3.09 -1.19 -10.49
CA THR A 11 -2.69 0.07 -11.14
C THR A 11 -1.65 -0.18 -12.25
N LEU A 12 -0.50 -0.75 -11.92
CA LEU A 12 0.61 -1.00 -12.86
C LEU A 12 0.72 -2.46 -13.30
N PHE A 13 0.09 -3.36 -12.60
CA PHE A 13 0.02 -4.78 -12.91
C PHE A 13 -1.16 -5.46 -12.22
N GLU A 14 -1.56 -6.60 -12.76
CA GLU A 14 -2.65 -7.41 -12.26
C GLU A 14 -2.12 -8.69 -11.59
N SER A 15 -2.76 -9.12 -10.49
CA SER A 15 -2.42 -10.41 -9.89
C SER A 15 -2.66 -11.56 -10.89
N SER A 16 -1.85 -12.63 -10.81
CA SER A 16 -2.00 -13.83 -11.66
C SER A 16 -3.37 -14.51 -11.54
N ARG A 17 -4.16 -14.17 -10.52
CA ARG A 17 -5.55 -14.63 -10.36
C ARG A 17 -6.54 -13.87 -11.25
N LYS A 18 -6.24 -12.60 -11.55
CA LYS A 18 -7.07 -11.72 -12.39
C LYS A 18 -6.61 -11.70 -13.84
N CYS A 19 -5.31 -11.88 -14.05
CA CYS A 19 -4.68 -11.80 -15.35
C CYS A 19 -3.82 -13.03 -15.58
N GLN A 20 -4.15 -13.80 -16.62
CA GLN A 20 -3.37 -14.96 -17.03
C GLN A 20 -2.22 -14.54 -17.94
N GLU A 21 -1.23 -15.41 -18.10
CA GLU A 21 -0.18 -15.23 -19.06
C GLU A 21 -0.75 -15.32 -20.48
N VAL A 22 -0.66 -14.22 -21.23
CA VAL A 22 -1.00 -14.14 -22.65
C VAL A 22 0.10 -13.41 -23.41
N ALA A 23 0.14 -13.57 -24.71
CA ALA A 23 1.14 -12.92 -25.57
C ALA A 23 1.21 -11.41 -25.30
N GLY A 24 2.41 -10.91 -25.06
CA GLY A 24 2.68 -9.49 -24.74
C GLY A 24 2.62 -9.11 -23.26
N HIS A 25 2.13 -9.97 -22.37
CA HIS A 25 2.23 -9.75 -20.93
C HIS A 25 3.66 -9.99 -20.44
N LYS A 26 4.09 -9.20 -19.44
CA LYS A 26 5.38 -9.40 -18.76
C LYS A 26 5.16 -9.75 -17.29
N VAL A 27 6.03 -10.60 -16.74
CA VAL A 27 6.06 -10.86 -15.31
C VAL A 27 6.36 -9.56 -14.59
N ALA A 28 5.48 -9.17 -13.66
CA ALA A 28 5.61 -7.95 -12.87
C ALA A 28 5.98 -8.24 -11.41
N ALA A 29 5.63 -9.40 -10.88
CA ALA A 29 5.99 -9.81 -9.52
C ALA A 29 6.09 -11.33 -9.41
N VAL A 30 6.96 -11.79 -8.49
CA VAL A 30 7.09 -13.20 -8.12
C VAL A 30 6.68 -13.44 -6.67
N LEU A 31 6.12 -14.61 -6.38
CA LEU A 31 5.77 -15.07 -5.04
C LEU A 31 7.03 -15.57 -4.29
N PRO A 32 6.96 -15.73 -2.95
CA PRO A 32 8.05 -16.37 -2.19
C PRO A 32 8.39 -17.79 -2.66
N SER A 33 7.42 -18.49 -3.29
CA SER A 33 7.61 -19.81 -3.90
C SER A 33 8.41 -19.79 -5.21
N GLY A 34 8.66 -18.60 -5.80
CA GLY A 34 9.25 -18.43 -7.11
C GLY A 34 8.22 -18.44 -8.26
N GLU A 35 6.96 -18.74 -7.99
CA GLU A 35 5.88 -18.69 -8.97
C GLU A 35 5.54 -17.25 -9.35
N VAL A 36 4.96 -17.06 -10.55
CA VAL A 36 4.52 -15.75 -11.00
C VAL A 36 3.32 -15.28 -10.17
N GLY A 37 3.47 -14.12 -9.53
CA GLY A 37 2.45 -13.49 -8.69
C GLY A 37 1.59 -12.45 -9.41
N ALA A 38 2.15 -11.80 -10.44
CA ALA A 38 1.47 -10.74 -11.20
C ALA A 38 2.04 -10.56 -12.60
N TYR A 39 1.20 -10.02 -13.49
CA TYR A 39 1.57 -9.67 -14.87
C TYR A 39 1.22 -8.20 -15.16
N SER A 40 2.05 -7.51 -15.94
CA SER A 40 1.72 -6.23 -16.57
C SER A 40 1.26 -6.45 -18.00
N THR A 41 0.15 -5.81 -18.37
CA THR A 41 -0.38 -5.78 -19.72
C THR A 41 0.46 -4.87 -20.63
N PRO A 42 0.36 -4.97 -21.97
CA PRO A 42 1.05 -4.06 -22.89
C PRO A 42 0.75 -2.58 -22.61
N GLN A 43 -0.50 -2.25 -22.22
CA GLN A 43 -0.91 -0.89 -21.89
C GLN A 43 -0.23 -0.38 -20.61
N GLN A 44 -0.17 -1.21 -19.57
CA GLN A 44 0.54 -0.88 -18.33
C GLN A 44 2.05 -0.74 -18.57
N GLN A 45 2.65 -1.60 -19.42
CA GLN A 45 4.06 -1.49 -19.82
C GLN A 45 4.35 -0.18 -20.56
N ALA A 46 3.47 0.25 -21.48
CA ALA A 46 3.60 1.52 -22.17
C ALA A 46 3.54 2.71 -21.19
N LEU A 47 2.62 2.68 -20.22
CA LEU A 47 2.52 3.68 -19.18
C LEU A 47 3.79 3.71 -18.31
N ILE A 48 4.26 2.56 -17.83
CA ILE A 48 5.49 2.43 -17.03
C ILE A 48 6.68 3.00 -17.80
N SER A 49 6.80 2.69 -19.11
CA SER A 49 7.88 3.20 -19.95
C SER A 49 7.84 4.74 -20.07
N LEU A 50 6.65 5.33 -20.14
CA LEU A 50 6.47 6.78 -20.13
C LEU A 50 6.92 7.41 -18.78
N LEU A 51 6.60 6.76 -17.67
CA LEU A 51 6.87 7.25 -16.32
C LEU A 51 8.32 7.04 -15.88
N ASN A 52 9.06 6.11 -16.46
CA ASN A 52 10.46 5.82 -16.13
C ASN A 52 11.41 7.01 -16.35
N ASN A 53 11.01 8.04 -17.10
CA ASN A 53 11.76 9.28 -17.25
C ASN A 53 11.54 10.27 -16.10
N SER A 54 10.75 9.92 -15.09
CA SER A 54 10.48 10.71 -13.89
C SER A 54 11.12 10.09 -12.64
N TYR A 55 11.09 10.80 -11.50
CA TYR A 55 11.27 10.16 -10.20
C TYR A 55 10.04 9.28 -9.94
N PHE A 56 10.21 7.96 -10.06
CA PHE A 56 9.14 7.00 -9.98
C PHE A 56 9.12 6.33 -8.60
N ILE A 57 8.12 6.67 -7.78
CA ILE A 57 8.02 6.32 -6.36
C ILE A 57 6.79 5.42 -6.15
N PRO A 58 6.96 4.15 -5.78
CA PRO A 58 5.85 3.28 -5.42
C PRO A 58 5.23 3.70 -4.09
N VAL A 59 3.89 3.62 -4.00
CA VAL A 59 3.08 3.92 -2.81
C VAL A 59 2.13 2.75 -2.54
N THR A 60 2.58 1.75 -1.80
CA THR A 60 1.90 0.45 -1.76
C THR A 60 1.59 -0.05 -0.35
N GLY A 61 0.55 -0.90 -0.23
CA GLY A 61 0.30 -1.70 0.97
C GLY A 61 1.27 -2.87 1.14
N ARG A 62 2.09 -3.19 0.14
CA ARG A 62 3.10 -4.24 0.22
C ARG A 62 4.19 -3.87 1.22
N ARG A 63 4.71 -4.89 1.95
CA ARG A 63 5.92 -4.74 2.77
C ARG A 63 7.16 -4.64 1.87
N THR A 64 8.23 -4.10 2.41
CA THR A 64 9.53 -3.98 1.75
C THR A 64 9.97 -5.31 1.12
N GLU A 65 9.89 -6.42 1.85
CA GLU A 65 10.21 -7.76 1.34
C GLU A 65 9.38 -8.16 0.11
N SER A 66 8.08 -7.78 0.09
CA SER A 66 7.20 -8.06 -1.06
C SER A 66 7.44 -7.10 -2.22
N LEU A 67 7.80 -5.85 -1.95
CA LEU A 67 8.20 -4.88 -2.96
C LEU A 67 9.46 -5.33 -3.70
N ASN A 68 10.45 -5.89 -2.99
CA ASN A 68 11.71 -6.39 -3.57
C ASN A 68 11.52 -7.58 -4.54
N ARG A 69 10.32 -8.17 -4.59
CA ARG A 69 9.98 -9.21 -5.57
C ARG A 69 9.24 -8.69 -6.79
N ILE A 70 9.10 -7.37 -6.92
CA ILE A 70 8.52 -6.73 -8.11
C ILE A 70 9.62 -6.56 -9.16
N GLN A 71 9.28 -6.85 -10.41
CA GLN A 71 10.17 -6.77 -11.57
C GLN A 71 10.06 -5.40 -12.27
N LEU A 72 9.98 -4.34 -11.47
CA LEU A 72 9.99 -2.94 -11.93
C LEU A 72 11.11 -2.20 -11.22
N ASP A 73 11.81 -1.36 -11.96
CA ASP A 73 12.88 -0.52 -11.41
C ASP A 73 12.29 0.76 -10.82
N PHE A 74 12.51 0.95 -9.52
CA PHE A 74 12.18 2.18 -8.82
C PHE A 74 13.48 2.93 -8.51
N ASN A 75 13.66 4.08 -9.14
CA ASN A 75 14.92 4.85 -9.16
C ASN A 75 15.05 5.90 -8.06
N SER A 76 14.11 5.92 -7.11
CA SER A 76 14.05 6.94 -6.07
C SER A 76 13.55 6.33 -4.74
N TYR A 77 12.88 7.12 -3.95
CA TYR A 77 12.24 6.68 -2.70
C TYR A 77 11.19 5.59 -2.93
N LYS A 78 10.83 4.89 -1.86
CA LYS A 78 9.76 3.87 -1.87
C LYS A 78 8.89 4.02 -0.64
N ILE A 79 7.59 3.99 -0.80
CA ILE A 79 6.60 4.00 0.28
C ILE A 79 5.96 2.62 0.34
N THR A 80 6.15 1.90 1.48
CA THR A 80 5.63 0.54 1.69
C THR A 80 4.73 0.46 2.91
N SER A 81 4.13 -0.72 3.13
CA SER A 81 3.31 -1.02 4.31
C SER A 81 2.22 0.03 4.59
N HIS A 82 1.45 0.40 3.54
CA HIS A 82 0.40 1.42 3.57
C HIS A 82 0.89 2.82 3.98
N GLY A 83 2.16 3.15 3.75
CA GLY A 83 2.75 4.44 4.13
C GLY A 83 3.47 4.42 5.47
N ALA A 84 3.49 3.29 6.19
CA ALA A 84 4.23 3.18 7.45
C ALA A 84 5.74 3.30 7.24
N ILE A 85 6.26 2.84 6.13
CA ILE A 85 7.71 2.80 5.84
C ILE A 85 8.02 3.65 4.62
N ILE A 86 9.01 4.51 4.75
CA ILE A 86 9.62 5.27 3.65
C ILE A 86 11.09 4.87 3.53
N LEU A 87 11.46 4.33 2.38
CA LEU A 87 12.83 3.96 2.06
C LEU A 87 13.44 4.97 1.09
N ASN A 88 14.75 5.19 1.21
CA ASN A 88 15.53 5.89 0.20
C ASN A 88 15.84 4.99 -1.02
N SER A 89 16.58 5.51 -2.00
CA SER A 89 17.03 4.77 -3.19
C SER A 89 17.80 3.49 -2.86
N ASP A 90 18.55 3.49 -1.75
CA ASP A 90 19.39 2.37 -1.31
C ASP A 90 18.61 1.32 -0.50
N ASN A 91 17.28 1.43 -0.46
CA ASN A 91 16.38 0.58 0.34
C ASN A 91 16.62 0.65 1.87
N VAL A 92 17.13 1.77 2.34
CA VAL A 92 17.32 2.05 3.77
C VAL A 92 16.18 2.95 4.26
N LEU A 93 15.67 2.68 5.46
CA LEU A 93 14.65 3.50 6.10
C LEU A 93 15.10 4.97 6.16
N HIS A 94 14.27 5.89 5.65
CA HIS A 94 14.58 7.31 5.59
C HIS A 94 14.84 7.88 7.00
N PRO A 95 15.98 8.54 7.26
CA PRO A 95 16.38 8.92 8.62
C PRO A 95 15.37 9.81 9.34
N SER A 96 14.84 10.85 8.68
CA SER A 96 13.83 11.73 9.28
C SER A 96 12.47 11.05 9.47
N TRP A 97 12.12 10.05 8.64
CA TRP A 97 10.91 9.25 8.85
C TRP A 97 11.07 8.27 10.00
N ARG A 98 12.29 7.76 10.20
CA ARG A 98 12.61 6.93 11.37
C ARG A 98 12.30 7.68 12.67
N LEU A 99 12.66 8.97 12.78
CA LEU A 99 12.36 9.76 13.98
C LEU A 99 10.85 9.85 14.27
N VAL A 100 10.03 9.95 13.21
CA VAL A 100 8.56 9.92 13.35
C VAL A 100 8.10 8.57 13.89
N LEU A 101 8.66 7.47 13.38
CA LEU A 101 8.31 6.12 13.84
C LEU A 101 8.77 5.87 15.27
N ASP A 102 10.00 6.27 15.61
CA ASP A 102 10.56 6.12 16.97
C ASP A 102 9.70 6.84 18.03
N GLU A 103 9.05 7.95 17.66
CA GLU A 103 8.13 8.69 18.53
C GLU A 103 6.73 8.07 18.61
N GLU A 104 6.16 7.69 17.48
CA GLU A 104 4.74 7.33 17.39
C GLU A 104 4.47 5.83 17.57
N GLU A 105 5.31 4.96 16.99
CA GLU A 105 5.06 3.51 16.96
C GLU A 105 4.91 2.89 18.37
N PRO A 106 5.72 3.24 19.39
CA PRO A 106 5.59 2.62 20.71
C PRO A 106 4.18 2.72 21.33
N GLN A 107 3.50 3.84 21.10
CA GLN A 107 2.13 4.05 21.60
C GLN A 107 1.10 3.17 20.89
N TRP A 108 1.34 2.87 19.60
CA TRP A 108 0.43 2.10 18.76
C TRP A 108 0.76 0.61 18.75
N CYS A 109 1.99 0.22 19.03
CA CYS A 109 2.41 -1.17 19.06
C CYS A 109 1.56 -1.99 20.04
N ASP A 110 1.45 -1.57 21.30
CA ASP A 110 0.62 -2.23 22.30
C ASP A 110 -0.87 -2.25 21.92
N ARG A 111 -1.36 -1.18 21.30
CA ARG A 111 -2.74 -1.10 20.82
C ARG A 111 -3.00 -2.08 19.67
N MET A 112 -2.05 -2.23 18.74
CA MET A 112 -2.15 -3.22 17.66
C MET A 112 -2.17 -4.66 18.20
N PHE A 113 -1.35 -4.98 19.20
CA PHE A 113 -1.36 -6.32 19.78
C PHE A 113 -2.64 -6.59 20.57
N ARG A 114 -3.19 -5.60 21.29
CA ARG A 114 -4.51 -5.71 21.94
C ARG A 114 -5.62 -5.90 20.90
N LEU A 115 -5.68 -5.05 19.88
CA LEU A 115 -6.64 -5.17 18.79
C LEU A 115 -6.56 -6.54 18.11
N LYS A 116 -5.34 -7.03 17.82
CA LYS A 116 -5.15 -8.39 17.29
C LYS A 116 -5.81 -9.45 18.19
N SER A 117 -5.58 -9.38 19.49
CA SER A 117 -6.12 -10.36 20.45
C SER A 117 -7.65 -10.28 20.51
N GLU A 118 -8.24 -9.09 20.52
CA GLU A 118 -9.70 -8.90 20.47
C GLU A 118 -10.32 -9.47 19.20
N VAL A 119 -9.69 -9.21 18.04
CA VAL A 119 -10.12 -9.75 16.75
C VAL A 119 -10.00 -11.29 16.72
N GLU A 120 -8.91 -11.86 17.25
CA GLU A 120 -8.73 -13.32 17.33
C GLU A 120 -9.78 -13.96 18.24
N GLN A 121 -10.09 -13.34 19.37
CA GLN A 121 -11.14 -13.81 20.27
C GLN A 121 -12.51 -13.78 19.58
N TYR A 122 -12.86 -12.68 18.90
CA TYR A 122 -14.09 -12.56 18.13
C TYR A 122 -14.20 -13.63 17.03
N VAL A 123 -13.12 -13.80 16.26
CA VAL A 123 -13.01 -14.81 15.20
C VAL A 123 -13.28 -16.20 15.76
N LYS A 124 -12.67 -16.55 16.87
CA LYS A 124 -12.86 -17.85 17.54
C LYS A 124 -14.30 -18.04 18.05
N GLN A 125 -14.85 -17.04 18.72
CA GLN A 125 -16.21 -17.07 19.29
C GLN A 125 -17.30 -17.23 18.23
N ASN A 126 -17.08 -16.66 17.04
CA ASN A 126 -18.04 -16.67 15.93
C ASN A 126 -17.74 -17.72 14.85
N GLY A 127 -16.76 -18.60 15.06
CA GLY A 127 -16.40 -19.66 14.12
C GLY A 127 -15.97 -19.15 12.74
N LEU A 128 -15.27 -17.98 12.70
CA LEU A 128 -14.85 -17.39 11.45
C LEU A 128 -13.48 -17.97 11.02
N GLU A 129 -13.33 -18.23 9.73
CA GLU A 129 -12.07 -18.69 9.14
C GLU A 129 -11.22 -17.49 8.68
N LEU A 130 -10.71 -16.76 9.64
CA LEU A 130 -9.88 -15.56 9.40
C LEU A 130 -8.51 -15.71 10.06
N ARG A 131 -7.48 -15.22 9.39
CA ARG A 131 -6.12 -15.17 9.91
C ARG A 131 -5.77 -13.74 10.29
N VAL A 132 -5.42 -13.51 11.55
CA VAL A 132 -5.08 -12.21 12.11
C VAL A 132 -3.57 -12.13 12.38
N ARG A 133 -2.93 -11.04 12.01
CA ARG A 133 -1.50 -10.79 12.27
C ARG A 133 -1.23 -9.32 12.46
N VAL A 134 -0.33 -8.96 13.37
CA VAL A 134 0.40 -7.69 13.31
C VAL A 134 1.45 -7.83 12.22
N ILE A 135 1.49 -6.91 11.31
CA ILE A 135 2.47 -6.85 10.23
C ILE A 135 3.58 -5.91 10.66
N SER A 136 4.80 -6.41 10.64
CA SER A 136 6.01 -5.62 10.89
C SER A 136 6.83 -5.47 9.62
N ASP A 137 7.50 -4.32 9.48
CA ASP A 137 8.39 -4.02 8.37
C ASP A 137 9.51 -3.09 8.87
N ASN A 138 10.75 -3.34 8.48
CA ASN A 138 11.93 -2.58 8.93
C ASN A 138 12.05 -2.43 10.47
N GLY A 139 11.58 -3.42 11.23
CA GLY A 139 11.66 -3.42 12.70
C GLY A 139 10.49 -2.74 13.41
N TYR A 140 9.56 -2.10 12.70
CA TYR A 140 8.39 -1.42 13.25
C TYR A 140 7.11 -2.22 13.02
N ALA A 141 6.18 -2.19 13.99
CA ALA A 141 4.83 -2.69 13.79
C ALA A 141 4.07 -1.69 12.89
N CYS A 142 3.50 -2.15 11.78
CA CYS A 142 2.93 -1.27 10.77
C CYS A 142 1.40 -1.25 10.78
N TYR A 143 0.75 -2.41 10.90
CA TYR A 143 -0.72 -2.51 10.92
C TYR A 143 -1.18 -3.91 11.34
N VAL A 144 -2.45 -4.03 11.75
CA VAL A 144 -3.10 -5.34 11.96
C VAL A 144 -3.77 -5.76 10.66
N CYS A 145 -3.39 -6.95 10.17
CA CYS A 145 -3.94 -7.53 8.95
C CYS A 145 -4.84 -8.72 9.27
N VAL A 146 -6.05 -8.71 8.74
CA VAL A 146 -6.99 -9.85 8.79
C VAL A 146 -7.22 -10.36 7.39
N LYS A 147 -7.00 -11.66 7.15
CA LYS A 147 -7.15 -12.29 5.84
C LYS A 147 -8.12 -13.46 5.89
N GLY A 148 -8.96 -13.56 4.88
CA GLY A 148 -9.86 -14.68 4.69
C GLY A 148 -10.88 -14.45 3.59
N GLU A 149 -11.91 -15.29 3.57
CA GLU A 149 -12.97 -15.17 2.59
C GLU A 149 -13.84 -13.92 2.83
N PRO A 150 -14.33 -13.26 1.75
CA PRO A 150 -15.08 -12.00 1.86
C PRO A 150 -16.29 -12.08 2.79
N LEU A 151 -16.97 -13.25 2.84
CA LEU A 151 -18.13 -13.47 3.72
C LEU A 151 -17.73 -13.34 5.19
N HIS A 152 -16.60 -13.94 5.59
CA HIS A 152 -16.12 -13.91 6.98
C HIS A 152 -15.61 -12.53 7.37
N LEU A 153 -14.94 -11.82 6.43
CA LEU A 153 -14.51 -10.43 6.66
C LEU A 153 -15.71 -9.51 6.85
N ARG A 154 -16.77 -9.65 6.05
CA ARG A 154 -18.02 -8.87 6.24
C ARG A 154 -18.67 -9.16 7.59
N LYS A 155 -18.74 -10.41 8.03
CA LYS A 155 -19.26 -10.77 9.35
C LYS A 155 -18.42 -10.13 10.48
N LEU A 156 -17.10 -10.09 10.33
CA LEU A 156 -16.23 -9.40 11.28
C LEU A 156 -16.55 -7.90 11.30
N GLN A 157 -16.65 -7.25 10.15
CA GLN A 157 -16.93 -5.80 10.07
C GLN A 157 -18.31 -5.41 10.63
N THR A 158 -19.34 -6.23 10.44
CA THR A 158 -20.69 -5.97 10.98
C THR A 158 -20.81 -6.27 12.48
N GLY A 159 -19.94 -7.13 13.01
CA GLY A 159 -19.90 -7.51 14.42
C GLY A 159 -19.03 -6.63 15.32
N VAL A 160 -18.47 -5.57 14.79
CA VAL A 160 -17.37 -4.75 15.36
C VAL A 160 -17.74 -3.95 16.61
N GLY A 161 -18.99 -3.97 17.10
CA GLY A 161 -19.33 -3.30 18.37
C GLY A 161 -18.55 -3.78 19.62
N THR A 162 -17.77 -4.87 19.50
CA THR A 162 -16.94 -5.45 20.57
C THR A 162 -15.44 -5.24 20.39
N ILE A 163 -15.00 -4.69 19.25
CA ILE A 163 -13.58 -4.52 18.89
C ILE A 163 -13.23 -3.04 18.97
N ASN A 164 -12.29 -2.68 19.83
CA ASN A 164 -11.85 -1.29 19.96
C ASN A 164 -10.83 -0.92 18.87
N SER A 165 -11.33 -0.46 17.73
CA SER A 165 -10.53 0.05 16.62
C SER A 165 -10.43 1.59 16.58
N GLU A 166 -10.77 2.27 17.67
CA GLU A 166 -10.72 3.73 17.74
C GLU A 166 -9.33 4.27 17.36
N GLY A 167 -9.31 5.27 16.50
CA GLY A 167 -8.08 5.92 16.02
C GLY A 167 -7.32 5.13 14.94
N PHE A 168 -7.72 3.89 14.63
CA PHE A 168 -7.19 3.19 13.46
C PHE A 168 -7.94 3.59 12.19
N ASN A 169 -7.19 3.83 11.12
CA ASN A 169 -7.76 3.85 9.78
C ASN A 169 -8.04 2.42 9.32
N VAL A 170 -9.22 2.18 8.76
CA VAL A 170 -9.62 0.83 8.33
C VAL A 170 -9.69 0.77 6.81
N HIS A 171 -8.96 -0.14 6.22
CA HIS A 171 -9.01 -0.45 4.79
C HIS A 171 -9.44 -1.89 4.58
N CYS A 172 -10.43 -2.11 3.72
CA CYS A 172 -10.89 -3.43 3.35
C CYS A 172 -10.92 -3.57 1.83
N ASN A 173 -10.25 -4.59 1.33
CA ASN A 173 -10.47 -5.10 -0.01
C ASN A 173 -10.90 -6.58 0.09
N ASN A 174 -11.49 -7.12 -0.95
CA ASN A 174 -12.17 -8.43 -0.98
C ASN A 174 -11.69 -9.48 0.04
N ARG A 175 -10.38 -9.69 0.23
CA ARG A 175 -9.80 -10.74 1.07
C ARG A 175 -8.87 -10.24 2.18
N ASN A 176 -8.74 -8.93 2.32
CA ASN A 176 -7.85 -8.31 3.31
C ASN A 176 -8.58 -7.16 4.00
N LEU A 177 -8.50 -7.15 5.32
CA LEU A 177 -8.89 -6.04 6.17
C LEU A 177 -7.66 -5.59 6.94
N ALA A 178 -7.34 -4.30 6.90
CA ALA A 178 -6.19 -3.71 7.57
C ALA A 178 -6.67 -2.63 8.55
N TYR A 179 -6.20 -2.69 9.78
CA TYR A 179 -6.32 -1.62 10.76
C TYR A 179 -4.97 -0.93 10.88
N MET A 180 -4.91 0.31 10.45
CA MET A 180 -3.69 1.08 10.29
C MET A 180 -3.60 2.21 11.31
N PRO A 181 -2.52 2.31 12.11
CA PRO A 181 -2.28 3.45 12.97
C PRO A 181 -2.05 4.72 12.13
N PRO A 182 -2.14 5.93 12.72
CA PRO A 182 -2.05 7.19 11.98
C PRO A 182 -0.76 7.39 11.16
N TYR A 183 0.37 6.79 11.58
CA TYR A 183 1.61 6.84 10.79
C TYR A 183 1.59 5.92 9.57
N ALA A 184 0.74 4.89 9.52
CA ALA A 184 0.54 4.04 8.35
C ALA A 184 -0.50 4.70 7.41
N SER A 185 -0.09 5.74 6.72
CA SER A 185 -0.94 6.54 5.82
C SER A 185 -0.20 6.89 4.54
N LYS A 186 -0.69 6.42 3.39
CA LYS A 186 -0.17 6.76 2.06
C LYS A 186 -0.12 8.29 1.88
N ARG A 187 -1.18 9.01 2.26
CA ARG A 187 -1.24 10.47 2.17
C ARG A 187 -0.14 11.14 2.98
N ARG A 188 0.05 10.72 4.25
CA ARG A 188 1.05 11.31 5.15
C ARG A 188 2.46 11.08 4.61
N ALA A 189 2.76 9.86 4.15
CA ALA A 189 4.05 9.50 3.57
C ALA A 189 4.34 10.29 2.29
N VAL A 190 3.37 10.41 1.38
CA VAL A 190 3.49 11.21 0.15
C VAL A 190 3.70 12.69 0.49
N THR A 191 2.92 13.24 1.43
CA THR A 191 3.08 14.64 1.86
C THR A 191 4.48 14.91 2.43
N PHE A 192 4.98 13.99 3.26
CA PHE A 192 6.33 14.06 3.80
C PHE A 192 7.39 14.06 2.68
N LEU A 193 7.34 13.11 1.75
CA LEU A 193 8.30 13.06 0.65
C LEU A 193 8.20 14.26 -0.30
N LYS A 194 7.01 14.80 -0.53
CA LYS A 194 6.87 16.05 -1.30
C LYS A 194 7.66 17.21 -0.67
N GLN A 195 7.69 17.29 0.66
CA GLN A 195 8.46 18.31 1.36
C GLN A 195 9.97 18.06 1.19
N ILE A 196 10.43 16.83 1.39
CA ILE A 196 11.83 16.44 1.19
C ILE A 196 12.28 16.76 -0.24
N LEU A 197 11.55 16.30 -1.24
CA LEU A 197 11.88 16.50 -2.65
C LEU A 197 11.93 17.98 -3.04
N LYS A 198 11.06 18.82 -2.48
CA LYS A 198 11.11 20.28 -2.67
C LYS A 198 12.37 20.95 -2.09
N THR A 199 13.01 20.33 -1.10
CA THR A 199 14.30 20.83 -0.56
C THR A 199 15.48 20.31 -1.36
N GLU A 200 15.41 19.11 -1.88
CA GLU A 200 16.48 18.46 -2.67
C GLU A 200 16.54 18.98 -4.11
N ILE A 201 15.37 19.13 -4.74
CA ILE A 201 15.24 19.54 -6.15
C ILE A 201 15.02 21.06 -6.24
N LYS A 202 15.92 21.75 -6.92
CA LYS A 202 15.90 23.23 -7.01
C LYS A 202 14.99 23.77 -8.13
N GLU A 203 14.57 22.93 -9.05
CA GLU A 203 13.64 23.30 -10.12
C GLU A 203 12.15 23.07 -9.73
N PRO A 204 11.20 23.69 -10.42
CA PRO A 204 9.78 23.42 -10.21
C PRO A 204 9.45 21.93 -10.38
N ILE A 205 8.68 21.37 -9.44
CA ILE A 205 8.28 19.98 -9.44
C ILE A 205 6.78 19.88 -9.74
N THR A 206 6.44 18.98 -10.66
CA THR A 206 5.06 18.53 -10.87
C THR A 206 4.89 17.14 -10.27
N PHE A 207 3.94 16.99 -9.36
CA PHE A 207 3.63 15.71 -8.71
C PHE A 207 2.44 15.05 -9.39
N ILE A 208 2.64 13.84 -9.90
CA ILE A 208 1.59 13.00 -10.50
C ILE A 208 1.29 11.85 -9.54
N GLY A 209 0.02 11.57 -9.31
CA GLY A 209 -0.44 10.42 -8.53
C GLY A 209 -1.13 9.39 -9.43
N LEU A 210 -0.83 8.10 -9.25
CA LEU A 210 -1.52 6.98 -9.90
C LEU A 210 -2.12 6.08 -8.84
N GLY A 211 -3.39 5.68 -9.00
CA GLY A 211 -4.07 4.76 -8.10
C GLY A 211 -5.41 4.28 -8.65
N ASP A 212 -5.85 3.10 -8.20
CA ASP A 212 -7.06 2.44 -8.67
C ASP A 212 -8.17 2.37 -7.61
N SER A 213 -7.78 2.32 -6.33
CA SER A 213 -8.70 2.06 -5.22
C SER A 213 -9.14 3.32 -4.49
N LEU A 214 -10.30 3.26 -3.83
CA LEU A 214 -10.79 4.38 -3.01
C LEU A 214 -9.82 4.74 -1.87
N SER A 215 -9.00 3.80 -1.41
CA SER A 215 -7.95 4.07 -0.42
C SER A 215 -6.80 4.92 -0.95
N ASP A 216 -6.68 5.08 -2.28
CA ASP A 216 -5.64 5.89 -2.91
C ASP A 216 -6.06 7.35 -3.05
N THR A 217 -7.37 7.64 -3.01
CA THR A 217 -7.89 9.00 -3.18
C THR A 217 -7.25 10.00 -2.24
N ASP A 218 -6.92 9.58 -1.02
CA ASP A 218 -6.27 10.45 -0.02
C ASP A 218 -4.89 10.92 -0.47
N PHE A 219 -4.02 10.04 -0.98
CA PHE A 219 -2.71 10.48 -1.46
C PHE A 219 -2.79 11.12 -2.86
N LEU A 220 -3.71 10.67 -3.71
CA LEU A 220 -3.96 11.29 -5.01
C LEU A 220 -4.36 12.76 -4.84
N SER A 221 -5.17 13.07 -3.83
CA SER A 221 -5.65 14.44 -3.57
C SER A 221 -4.55 15.46 -3.22
N VAL A 222 -3.36 14.99 -2.85
CA VAL A 222 -2.20 15.87 -2.57
C VAL A 222 -1.22 15.94 -3.74
N CYS A 223 -1.50 15.28 -4.87
CA CYS A 223 -0.76 15.41 -6.13
C CYS A 223 -1.37 16.50 -7.02
N ASP A 224 -0.57 17.04 -7.94
CA ASP A 224 -1.02 18.11 -8.85
C ASP A 224 -1.88 17.53 -9.98
N PHE A 225 -1.59 16.31 -10.42
CA PHE A 225 -2.35 15.56 -11.42
C PHE A 225 -2.60 14.12 -10.96
N GLN A 226 -3.71 13.54 -11.43
CA GLN A 226 -4.11 12.19 -11.06
C GLN A 226 -4.33 11.35 -12.33
N ILE A 227 -3.82 10.12 -12.33
CA ILE A 227 -4.04 9.11 -13.37
C ILE A 227 -4.79 7.94 -12.73
N ILE A 228 -5.96 7.64 -13.25
CA ILE A 228 -6.87 6.64 -12.72
C ILE A 228 -7.15 5.61 -13.82
N PRO A 229 -6.88 4.31 -13.60
CA PRO A 229 -7.25 3.28 -14.54
C PRO A 229 -8.77 3.25 -14.76
N SER A 230 -9.22 3.16 -16.02
CA SER A 230 -10.64 3.20 -16.37
C SER A 230 -11.48 2.04 -15.79
N ASN A 231 -10.83 0.91 -15.48
CA ASN A 231 -11.45 -0.25 -14.84
C ASN A 231 -11.01 -0.34 -13.36
N SER A 232 -11.31 0.70 -12.57
CA SER A 232 -10.87 0.82 -11.18
C SER A 232 -12.03 1.19 -10.26
N GLN A 233 -11.86 0.99 -8.95
CA GLN A 233 -12.87 1.39 -7.95
C GLN A 233 -13.15 2.90 -8.02
N ILE A 234 -12.12 3.73 -8.21
CA ILE A 234 -12.27 5.18 -8.34
C ILE A 234 -13.07 5.51 -9.60
N ALA A 235 -12.72 4.91 -10.74
CA ALA A 235 -13.41 5.18 -12.01
C ALA A 235 -14.89 4.77 -11.97
N GLU A 236 -15.26 3.75 -11.20
CA GLU A 236 -16.66 3.35 -10.99
C GLU A 236 -17.48 4.42 -10.25
N THR A 237 -16.85 5.21 -9.37
CA THR A 237 -17.53 6.29 -8.65
C THR A 237 -17.71 7.56 -9.48
N LEU A 238 -17.04 7.65 -10.64
CA LEU A 238 -17.11 8.79 -11.56
C LEU A 238 -18.15 8.57 -12.69
N LYS A 239 -18.78 7.40 -12.75
CA LYS A 239 -19.84 7.06 -13.71
C LYS A 239 -21.21 7.40 -13.15
#